data_89b9b2ff9ccfd5618380c3a1edb5e88f
#
_entry.id   89b9b2ff9ccfd5618380c3a1edb5e88f
#
_cell.length_a   1.000
_cell.length_b   1.000
_cell.length_c   1.000
_cell.angle_alpha   90.00
_cell.angle_beta   90.00
_cell.angle_gamma   90.00
#
_symmetry.space_group_name_H-M   'P 1'
#
loop_
_entity.id
_entity.type
_entity.pdbx_description
1 polymer ?
#
loop_
_entity_poly.entity_id
_entity_poly.type
_entity_poly.pdbx_seq_one_letter_code
_entity_poly.pdbx_strand_id
1 'polypeptide(L)'
;MKFFDENYSQEIPTRIKCLRKKYNLKQSDLGNAGQVSQVEKGGIWKNLYLLFFVSFMPHATGIVSSHFMNHMAQLFYGLIVIVSTVANWFLHKVIDKPNIDQKELLEATAQFRKLLIPDLIIKGVGLILSLILYPPIMMYSVLIAAFYIITLKTLSEKRVNN
;
A
#
# COMPACT_ATOMS: atom_id res chain seq x y z
N MET A 1 -38.69 3.56 -6.51
CA MET A 1 -37.85 4.60 -5.92
C MET A 1 -37.01 5.21 -7.05
N LYS A 2 -37.61 6.17 -7.80
CA LYS A 2 -36.99 6.88 -8.94
C LYS A 2 -36.60 8.26 -8.41
N PHE A 3 -35.33 8.45 -8.05
CA PHE A 3 -34.78 9.76 -7.69
C PHE A 3 -33.32 9.89 -8.17
N PHE A 4 -33.14 9.68 -9.49
CA PHE A 4 -32.01 10.27 -10.18
C PHE A 4 -32.59 10.86 -11.46
N ASP A 5 -32.92 12.16 -11.38
CA ASP A 5 -33.37 12.96 -12.52
C ASP A 5 -32.23 13.01 -13.55
N GLU A 6 -32.45 12.47 -14.73
CA GLU A 6 -31.51 12.54 -15.87
C GLU A 6 -31.07 13.98 -16.18
N ASN A 7 -31.88 14.96 -15.78
CA ASN A 7 -31.60 16.38 -15.91
C ASN A 7 -30.40 16.85 -15.06
N TYR A 8 -30.21 16.28 -13.87
CA TYR A 8 -29.06 16.60 -12.99
C TYR A 8 -27.73 16.15 -13.56
N SER A 9 -27.74 15.04 -14.28
CA SER A 9 -26.51 14.46 -14.86
C SER A 9 -25.95 15.32 -16.00
N GLN A 10 -26.75 16.07 -16.71
CA GLN A 10 -26.33 16.97 -17.80
C GLN A 10 -26.04 18.41 -17.34
N GLU A 11 -26.66 18.85 -16.25
CA GLU A 11 -26.49 20.22 -15.74
C GLU A 11 -25.10 20.45 -15.08
N ILE A 12 -24.58 19.48 -14.37
CA ILE A 12 -23.27 19.58 -13.69
C ILE A 12 -22.10 19.75 -14.67
N PRO A 13 -21.96 18.94 -15.74
CA PRO A 13 -20.89 19.13 -16.73
C PRO A 13 -20.97 20.48 -17.44
N THR A 14 -22.18 20.97 -17.70
CA THR A 14 -22.39 22.24 -18.37
C THR A 14 -22.03 23.43 -17.48
N ARG A 15 -22.36 23.38 -16.19
CA ARG A 15 -21.97 24.40 -15.20
C ARG A 15 -20.45 24.44 -15.01
N ILE A 16 -19.79 23.28 -14.88
CA ILE A 16 -18.33 23.18 -14.78
C ILE A 16 -17.67 23.77 -16.02
N LYS A 17 -18.19 23.47 -17.22
CA LYS A 17 -17.66 23.99 -18.48
C LYS A 17 -17.82 25.52 -18.58
N CYS A 18 -18.95 26.06 -18.10
CA CYS A 18 -19.19 27.49 -18.06
C CYS A 18 -18.26 28.22 -17.07
N LEU A 19 -18.11 27.69 -15.86
CA LEU A 19 -17.21 28.22 -14.86
C LEU A 19 -15.75 28.20 -15.34
N ARG A 20 -15.31 27.11 -15.97
CA ARG A 20 -13.98 26.98 -16.55
C ARG A 20 -13.70 28.07 -17.59
N LYS A 21 -14.64 28.33 -18.49
CA LYS A 21 -14.50 29.41 -19.48
C LYS A 21 -14.48 30.79 -18.82
N LYS A 22 -15.30 31.03 -17.79
CA LYS A 22 -15.38 32.29 -17.07
C LYS A 22 -14.07 32.64 -16.36
N TYR A 23 -13.38 31.63 -15.79
CA TYR A 23 -12.12 31.83 -15.07
C TYR A 23 -10.87 31.48 -15.88
N ASN A 24 -11.01 31.22 -17.18
CA ASN A 24 -9.92 30.87 -18.11
C ASN A 24 -9.03 29.71 -17.64
N LEU A 25 -9.62 28.73 -16.94
CA LEU A 25 -8.93 27.57 -16.39
C LEU A 25 -8.82 26.46 -17.44
N LYS A 26 -7.66 25.83 -17.51
CA LYS A 26 -7.46 24.62 -18.30
C LYS A 26 -8.08 23.41 -17.59
N GLN A 27 -8.37 22.34 -18.33
CA GLN A 27 -8.90 21.11 -17.75
C GLN A 27 -7.91 20.44 -16.78
N SER A 28 -6.61 20.61 -17.03
CA SER A 28 -5.51 20.21 -16.14
C SER A 28 -5.54 20.92 -14.79
N ASP A 29 -5.92 22.20 -14.77
CA ASP A 29 -5.92 23.01 -13.54
C ASP A 29 -7.05 22.57 -12.60
N LEU A 30 -8.20 22.15 -13.14
CA LEU A 30 -9.27 21.55 -12.36
C LEU A 30 -8.91 20.16 -11.82
N GLY A 31 -8.17 19.37 -12.59
CA GLY A 31 -7.63 18.09 -12.14
C GLY A 31 -6.63 18.25 -10.99
N ASN A 32 -5.79 19.27 -11.07
CA ASN A 32 -4.81 19.58 -10.04
C ASN A 32 -5.45 20.17 -8.77
N ALA A 33 -6.44 21.05 -8.94
CA ALA A 33 -7.18 21.65 -7.81
C ALA A 33 -8.05 20.63 -7.06
N GLY A 34 -8.54 19.60 -7.75
CA GLY A 34 -9.33 18.52 -7.15
C GLY A 34 -8.50 17.46 -6.41
N GLN A 35 -7.15 17.60 -6.33
CA GLN A 35 -6.24 16.55 -5.82
C GLN A 35 -6.57 15.16 -6.38
N VAL A 36 -7.24 15.10 -7.51
CA VAL A 36 -7.33 13.86 -8.26
C VAL A 36 -5.96 13.68 -8.89
N SER A 37 -5.03 13.14 -8.08
CA SER A 37 -3.81 12.59 -8.64
C SER A 37 -4.25 11.76 -9.84
N GLN A 38 -3.70 12.03 -11.00
CA GLN A 38 -3.86 11.12 -12.14
C GLN A 38 -3.26 9.80 -11.66
N VAL A 39 -4.13 8.95 -11.12
CA VAL A 39 -3.75 7.58 -10.76
C VAL A 39 -3.43 6.94 -12.09
N GLU A 40 -2.16 6.92 -12.40
CA GLU A 40 -1.63 6.29 -13.60
C GLU A 40 -2.21 4.88 -13.67
N LYS A 41 -2.71 4.46 -14.82
CA LYS A 41 -3.31 3.11 -14.99
C LYS A 41 -2.45 2.01 -14.37
N GLY A 42 -1.11 2.18 -14.40
CA GLY A 42 -0.16 1.30 -13.72
C GLY A 42 -0.29 1.26 -12.18
N GLY A 43 -0.70 2.34 -11.53
CA GLY A 43 -0.94 2.39 -10.09
C GLY A 43 -2.16 1.58 -9.68
N ILE A 44 -3.24 1.63 -10.48
CA ILE A 44 -4.46 0.86 -10.22
C ILE A 44 -4.16 -0.65 -10.26
N TRP A 45 -3.47 -1.12 -11.30
CA TRP A 45 -3.10 -2.53 -11.43
C TRP A 45 -2.23 -3.02 -10.28
N LYS A 46 -1.25 -2.22 -9.83
CA LYS A 46 -0.38 -2.60 -8.71
C LYS A 46 -1.12 -2.62 -7.38
N ASN A 47 -2.04 -1.69 -7.17
CA ASN A 47 -2.91 -1.74 -5.99
C ASN A 47 -3.83 -2.97 -6.02
N LEU A 48 -4.35 -3.34 -7.18
CA LEU A 48 -5.16 -4.55 -7.35
C LEU A 48 -4.36 -5.82 -7.02
N TYR A 49 -3.09 -5.91 -7.48
CA TYR A 49 -2.20 -7.01 -7.11
C TYR A 49 -1.95 -7.07 -5.60
N LEU A 50 -1.69 -5.92 -4.97
CA LEU A 50 -1.51 -5.87 -3.52
C LEU A 50 -2.75 -6.38 -2.79
N LEU A 51 -3.94 -5.88 -3.14
CA LEU A 51 -5.20 -6.30 -2.55
C LEU A 51 -5.46 -7.79 -2.75
N PHE A 52 -5.14 -8.31 -3.93
CA PHE A 52 -5.25 -9.74 -4.23
C PHE A 52 -4.41 -10.58 -3.25
N PHE A 53 -3.13 -10.28 -3.07
CA PHE A 53 -2.29 -11.03 -2.13
C PHE A 53 -2.70 -10.84 -0.67
N VAL A 54 -3.09 -9.63 -0.28
CA VAL A 54 -3.60 -9.36 1.08
C VAL A 54 -4.88 -10.15 1.37
N SER A 55 -5.73 -10.40 0.38
CA SER A 55 -6.94 -11.22 0.56
C SER A 55 -6.65 -12.68 0.91
N PHE A 56 -5.46 -13.20 0.58
CA PHE A 56 -5.02 -14.54 1.00
C PHE A 56 -4.53 -14.60 2.46
N MET A 57 -4.23 -13.45 3.08
CA MET A 57 -3.73 -13.41 4.46
C MET A 57 -4.64 -14.15 5.47
N PRO A 58 -5.97 -13.94 5.49
CA PRO A 58 -6.84 -14.65 6.42
C PRO A 58 -6.78 -16.17 6.21
N HIS A 59 -6.72 -16.63 4.95
CA HIS A 59 -6.64 -18.06 4.63
C HIS A 59 -5.32 -18.66 5.08
N ALA A 60 -4.21 -17.99 4.78
CA ALA A 60 -2.88 -18.43 5.21
C ALA A 60 -2.77 -18.49 6.73
N THR A 61 -3.30 -17.49 7.44
CA THR A 61 -3.34 -17.48 8.90
C THR A 61 -4.19 -18.62 9.47
N GLY A 62 -5.33 -18.93 8.84
CA GLY A 62 -6.18 -20.06 9.21
C GLY A 62 -5.46 -21.41 9.06
N ILE A 63 -4.74 -21.61 7.95
CA ILE A 63 -3.95 -22.82 7.71
C ILE A 63 -2.85 -22.99 8.76
N VAL A 64 -2.10 -21.91 9.04
CA VAL A 64 -1.04 -21.94 10.05
C VAL A 64 -1.60 -22.16 11.45
N SER A 65 -2.73 -21.55 11.78
CA SER A 65 -3.41 -21.75 13.08
C SER A 65 -3.78 -23.22 13.31
N SER A 66 -4.25 -23.92 12.26
CA SER A 66 -4.60 -25.33 12.34
C SER A 66 -3.40 -26.28 12.31
N HIS A 67 -2.31 -25.87 11.69
CA HIS A 67 -1.11 -26.70 11.45
C HIS A 67 0.17 -25.97 11.84
N PHE A 68 0.22 -25.48 13.09
CA PHE A 68 1.26 -24.57 13.59
C PHE A 68 2.69 -25.13 13.49
N MET A 69 2.87 -26.44 13.68
CA MET A 69 4.15 -27.13 13.60
C MET A 69 4.49 -27.66 12.20
N ASN A 70 3.66 -27.40 11.22
CA ASN A 70 3.87 -27.89 9.86
C ASN A 70 4.72 -26.91 9.04
N HIS A 71 5.88 -27.37 8.54
CA HIS A 71 6.77 -26.58 7.71
C HIS A 71 6.10 -26.05 6.43
N MET A 72 5.21 -26.84 5.79
CA MET A 72 4.53 -26.41 4.58
C MET A 72 3.51 -25.30 4.85
N ALA A 73 2.80 -25.36 5.98
CA ALA A 73 1.89 -24.29 6.38
C ALA A 73 2.64 -22.96 6.63
N GLN A 74 3.77 -23.04 7.32
CA GLN A 74 4.63 -21.88 7.60
C GLN A 74 5.28 -21.32 6.32
N LEU A 75 5.70 -22.21 5.40
CA LEU A 75 6.23 -21.82 4.09
C LEU A 75 5.16 -21.05 3.30
N PHE A 76 3.95 -21.58 3.21
CA PHE A 76 2.85 -20.96 2.47
C PHE A 76 2.51 -19.58 3.04
N TYR A 77 2.38 -19.49 4.37
CA TYR A 77 2.16 -18.22 5.06
C TYR A 77 3.28 -17.21 4.79
N GLY A 78 4.54 -17.64 4.98
CA GLY A 78 5.71 -16.80 4.77
C GLY A 78 5.81 -16.26 3.35
N LEU A 79 5.48 -17.09 2.36
CA LEU A 79 5.50 -16.71 0.96
C LEU A 79 4.45 -15.62 0.67
N ILE A 80 3.22 -15.78 1.17
CA ILE A 80 2.17 -14.77 1.02
C ILE A 80 2.58 -13.45 1.69
N VAL A 81 3.14 -13.48 2.90
CA VAL A 81 3.61 -12.30 3.62
C VAL A 81 4.70 -11.58 2.85
N ILE A 82 5.71 -12.31 2.35
CA ILE A 82 6.83 -11.74 1.58
C ILE A 82 6.31 -11.12 0.27
N VAL A 83 5.48 -11.84 -0.49
CA VAL A 83 4.91 -11.32 -1.74
C VAL A 83 4.07 -10.07 -1.50
N SER A 84 3.27 -10.02 -0.43
CA SER A 84 2.50 -8.83 -0.04
C SER A 84 3.42 -7.65 0.29
N THR A 85 4.53 -7.87 0.98
CA THR A 85 5.52 -6.83 1.30
C THR A 85 6.20 -6.31 0.02
N VAL A 86 6.57 -7.20 -0.90
CA VAL A 86 7.16 -6.83 -2.20
C VAL A 86 6.15 -6.04 -3.06
N ALA A 87 4.89 -6.49 -3.11
CA ALA A 87 3.82 -5.79 -3.83
C ALA A 87 3.62 -4.38 -3.29
N ASN A 88 3.64 -4.21 -1.96
CA ASN A 88 3.55 -2.92 -1.30
C ASN A 88 4.75 -2.01 -1.66
N TRP A 89 5.97 -2.56 -1.68
CA TRP A 89 7.16 -1.83 -2.11
C TRP A 89 7.06 -1.32 -3.56
N PHE A 90 6.55 -2.15 -4.47
CA PHE A 90 6.30 -1.75 -5.85
C PHE A 90 5.22 -0.67 -5.96
N LEU A 91 4.16 -0.74 -5.16
CA LEU A 91 3.11 0.27 -5.11
C LEU A 91 3.68 1.65 -4.75
N HIS A 92 4.49 1.72 -3.68
CA HIS A 92 5.14 2.98 -3.28
C HIS A 92 6.03 3.56 -4.38
N LYS A 93 6.78 2.72 -5.11
CA LYS A 93 7.63 3.17 -6.23
C LYS A 93 6.84 3.79 -7.39
N VAL A 94 5.57 3.40 -7.56
CA VAL A 94 4.72 3.94 -8.63
C VAL A 94 4.05 5.23 -8.23
N ILE A 95 3.68 5.36 -6.95
CA ILE A 95 3.10 6.60 -6.41
C ILE A 95 4.08 7.77 -6.49
N ASP A 96 5.40 7.50 -6.41
CA ASP A 96 6.43 8.53 -6.50
C ASP A 96 6.48 9.22 -7.89
N LYS A 97 6.20 8.50 -8.98
CA LYS A 97 6.35 9.00 -10.34
C LYS A 97 5.47 10.20 -10.71
N PRO A 98 4.14 10.18 -10.45
CA PRO A 98 3.27 11.30 -10.79
C PRO A 98 3.37 12.49 -9.83
N ASN A 99 4.00 12.33 -8.66
CA ASN A 99 4.04 13.33 -7.59
C ASN A 99 5.44 13.93 -7.38
N ILE A 100 6.26 13.97 -8.43
CA ILE A 100 7.65 14.50 -8.37
C ILE A 100 7.70 15.95 -7.86
N ASP A 101 6.65 16.74 -8.10
CA ASP A 101 6.57 18.14 -7.68
C ASP A 101 6.20 18.31 -6.20
N GLN A 102 5.74 17.26 -5.52
CA GLN A 102 5.38 17.27 -4.11
C GLN A 102 6.50 16.67 -3.26
N LYS A 103 7.49 17.48 -2.91
CA LYS A 103 8.69 17.06 -2.14
C LYS A 103 8.33 16.36 -0.82
N GLU A 104 7.35 16.86 -0.08
CA GLU A 104 6.93 16.27 1.21
C GLU A 104 6.38 14.85 1.04
N LEU A 105 5.57 14.61 0.01
CA LEU A 105 5.04 13.27 -0.28
C LEU A 105 6.14 12.32 -0.72
N LEU A 106 7.09 12.82 -1.53
CA LEU A 106 8.22 12.04 -2.03
C LEU A 106 9.16 11.63 -0.88
N GLU A 107 9.42 12.52 0.07
CA GLU A 107 10.23 12.22 1.26
C GLU A 107 9.53 11.20 2.16
N ALA A 108 8.22 11.34 2.39
CA ALA A 108 7.45 10.39 3.17
C ALA A 108 7.46 8.98 2.55
N THR A 109 7.20 8.87 1.25
CA THR A 109 7.23 7.57 0.55
C THR A 109 8.63 6.96 0.48
N ALA A 110 9.68 7.79 0.36
CA ALA A 110 11.06 7.34 0.40
C ALA A 110 11.45 6.79 1.78
N GLN A 111 10.98 7.42 2.87
CA GLN A 111 11.17 6.91 4.23
C GLN A 111 10.47 5.56 4.42
N PHE A 112 9.21 5.42 3.98
CA PHE A 112 8.51 4.14 4.04
C PHE A 112 9.23 3.03 3.28
N ARG A 113 9.76 3.31 2.08
CA ARG A 113 10.55 2.31 1.32
C ARG A 113 11.81 1.87 2.05
N LYS A 114 12.50 2.78 2.73
CA LYS A 114 13.67 2.43 3.54
C LYS A 114 13.33 1.50 4.70
N LEU A 115 12.11 1.63 5.26
CA LEU A 115 11.63 0.75 6.33
C LEU A 115 11.20 -0.64 5.82
N LEU A 116 10.76 -0.74 4.57
CA LEU A 116 10.34 -2.02 3.97
C LEU A 116 11.53 -2.96 3.66
N ILE A 117 12.73 -2.44 3.45
CA ILE A 117 13.91 -3.26 3.18
C ILE A 117 14.29 -4.13 4.38
N PRO A 118 14.52 -3.59 5.59
CA PRO A 118 14.79 -4.43 6.77
C PRO A 118 13.60 -5.32 7.13
N ASP A 119 12.36 -4.90 6.94
CA ASP A 119 11.17 -5.74 7.10
C ASP A 119 11.23 -6.99 6.21
N LEU A 120 11.57 -6.81 4.95
CA LEU A 120 11.71 -7.91 3.99
C LEU A 120 12.86 -8.86 4.37
N ILE A 121 13.98 -8.32 4.86
CA ILE A 121 15.12 -9.11 5.31
C ILE A 121 14.76 -9.96 6.54
N ILE A 122 14.11 -9.37 7.53
CA ILE A 122 13.68 -10.07 8.76
C ILE A 122 12.74 -11.23 8.40
N LYS A 123 11.77 -10.99 7.53
CA LYS A 123 10.81 -12.01 7.07
C LYS A 123 11.49 -13.10 6.24
N GLY A 124 12.43 -12.73 5.37
CA GLY A 124 13.20 -13.68 4.57
C GLY A 124 14.07 -14.61 5.42
N VAL A 125 14.82 -14.04 6.37
CA VAL A 125 15.60 -14.81 7.35
C VAL A 125 14.69 -15.68 8.20
N GLY A 126 13.55 -15.14 8.69
CA GLY A 126 12.56 -15.89 9.44
C GLY A 126 12.00 -17.09 8.68
N LEU A 127 11.75 -16.94 7.37
CA LEU A 127 11.30 -18.05 6.53
C LEU A 127 12.36 -19.14 6.40
N ILE A 128 13.61 -18.78 6.17
CA ILE A 128 14.72 -19.74 6.08
C ILE A 128 14.90 -20.50 7.40
N LEU A 129 14.91 -19.79 8.52
CA LEU A 129 15.03 -20.39 9.86
C LEU A 129 13.83 -21.27 10.19
N SER A 130 12.64 -20.89 9.77
CA SER A 130 11.43 -21.70 9.95
C SER A 130 11.50 -23.04 9.23
N LEU A 131 12.15 -23.10 8.08
CA LEU A 131 12.32 -24.34 7.31
C LEU A 131 13.40 -25.26 7.90
N ILE A 132 14.46 -24.68 8.49
CA ILE A 132 15.62 -25.44 8.95
C ILE A 132 15.49 -25.87 10.42
N LEU A 133 15.06 -24.95 11.29
CA LEU A 133 15.09 -25.11 12.74
C LEU A 133 13.71 -25.44 13.33
N TYR A 134 12.80 -24.50 13.26
CA TYR A 134 11.52 -24.59 13.96
C TYR A 134 10.41 -23.85 13.22
N PRO A 135 9.34 -24.53 12.78
CA PRO A 135 8.32 -23.94 11.93
C PRO A 135 7.72 -22.62 12.45
N PRO A 136 7.35 -22.46 13.72
CA PRO A 136 6.75 -21.22 14.24
C PRO A 136 7.60 -19.96 14.16
N ILE A 137 8.90 -20.08 13.89
CA ILE A 137 9.82 -18.91 13.76
C ILE A 137 9.30 -17.93 12.73
N MET A 138 8.63 -18.40 11.68
CA MET A 138 8.06 -17.52 10.66
C MET A 138 7.03 -16.53 11.25
N MET A 139 6.11 -16.99 12.09
CA MET A 139 5.14 -16.10 12.74
C MET A 139 5.82 -15.10 13.67
N TYR A 140 6.80 -15.55 14.46
CA TYR A 140 7.56 -14.65 15.34
C TYR A 140 8.34 -13.60 14.54
N SER A 141 8.94 -13.96 13.42
CA SER A 141 9.65 -13.01 12.56
C SER A 141 8.74 -11.92 12.01
N VAL A 142 7.49 -12.26 11.64
CA VAL A 142 6.50 -11.29 11.18
C VAL A 142 6.09 -10.33 12.31
N LEU A 143 5.92 -10.83 13.53
CA LEU A 143 5.63 -9.99 14.70
C LEU A 143 6.78 -9.05 15.03
N ILE A 144 8.01 -9.54 15.00
CA ILE A 144 9.22 -8.73 15.23
C ILE A 144 9.34 -7.64 14.16
N ALA A 145 9.12 -7.98 12.89
CA ALA A 145 9.14 -7.03 11.79
C ALA A 145 8.08 -5.93 11.95
N ALA A 146 6.86 -6.30 12.35
CA ALA A 146 5.77 -5.35 12.60
C ALA A 146 6.11 -4.41 13.77
N PHE A 147 6.62 -4.95 14.87
CA PHE A 147 7.05 -4.17 16.04
C PHE A 147 8.19 -3.20 15.70
N TYR A 148 9.15 -3.65 14.91
CA TYR A 148 10.25 -2.82 14.41
C TYR A 148 9.74 -1.61 13.60
N ILE A 149 8.82 -1.82 12.67
CA ILE A 149 8.25 -0.74 11.86
C ILE A 149 7.50 0.27 12.74
N ILE A 150 6.67 -0.20 13.67
CA ILE A 150 5.90 0.66 14.58
C ILE A 150 6.84 1.53 15.42
N THR A 151 7.88 0.92 15.99
CA THR A 151 8.84 1.63 16.83
C THR A 151 9.58 2.72 16.06
N LEU A 152 10.06 2.40 14.85
CA LEU A 152 10.76 3.38 14.02
C LEU A 152 9.84 4.52 13.56
N LYS A 153 8.58 4.22 13.22
CA LYS A 153 7.60 5.24 12.85
C LYS A 153 7.36 6.20 14.02
N THR A 154 7.13 5.68 15.21
CA THR A 154 6.91 6.51 16.42
C THR A 154 8.12 7.38 16.77
N LEU A 155 9.34 6.85 16.59
CA LEU A 155 10.57 7.63 16.82
C LEU A 155 10.77 8.73 15.77
N SER A 156 10.40 8.47 14.51
CA SER A 156 10.46 9.45 13.44
C SER A 156 9.48 10.61 13.67
N GLU A 157 8.25 10.32 14.10
CA GLU A 157 7.25 11.33 14.41
C GLU A 157 7.67 12.22 15.60
N LYS A 158 8.31 11.66 16.62
CA LYS A 158 8.84 12.44 17.75
C LYS A 158 9.97 13.40 17.38
N ARG A 159 10.78 13.05 16.36
CA ARG A 159 11.86 13.93 15.88
C ARG A 159 11.36 15.14 15.08
N VAL A 160 10.21 15.04 14.47
CA VAL A 160 9.62 16.15 13.69
C VAL A 160 8.92 17.15 14.61
N ASN A 161 8.43 16.70 15.78
CA ASN A 161 7.69 17.53 16.74
C ASN A 161 8.56 18.20 17.82
N ASN A 162 9.88 17.94 17.83
CA ASN A 162 10.86 18.63 18.67
C ASN A 162 11.78 19.52 17.82
#